data_e31bda907d2e6d5875d9bd9013ef7653
#
_entry.id   e31bda907d2e6d5875d9bd9013ef7653
#
_cell.length_a   1.000
_cell.length_b   1.000
_cell.length_c   1.000
_cell.angle_alpha   90.00
_cell.angle_beta   90.00
_cell.angle_gamma   90.00
#
_symmetry.space_group_name_H-M   'P 1'
#
loop_
_entity.id
_entity.type
_entity.pdbx_description
1 polymer ?
#
loop_
_entity_poly.entity_id
_entity_poly.type
_entity_poly.pdbx_seq_one_letter_code
_entity_poly.pdbx_strand_id
1 'polypeptide(L)'
;MSGHEFYIEVPEEFIEDDFNLTGLSAIVPYYQEAIDMILDIESEETHDDKDTAKDNKKSWVDPNTVEPYAIMLYGLIHQRYLLTRNGLRVMAQRYSNEHFGTCPRVYCYRCPVIPCGRYDEIGKESVRLYCPSCLDLYCPPTSILQTIDGKEKGLDSFIVSVQHSY
;
A
#
# COMPACT_ATOMS: atom_id res chain seq x y z
N MET A 1 -7.26 -16.28 8.70
CA MET A 1 -6.29 -15.33 8.15
C MET A 1 -7.07 -14.16 7.60
N SER A 2 -6.95 -13.00 8.22
CA SER A 2 -7.53 -11.75 7.73
C SER A 2 -6.55 -11.17 6.71
N GLY A 3 -7.01 -10.62 5.57
CA GLY A 3 -6.14 -10.12 4.49
C GLY A 3 -5.10 -9.05 4.87
N HIS A 4 -5.09 -8.60 6.13
CA HIS A 4 -4.11 -7.64 6.69
C HIS A 4 -2.68 -8.19 6.80
N GLU A 5 -2.47 -9.49 6.72
CA GLU A 5 -1.15 -10.12 6.85
C GLU A 5 -0.17 -9.72 5.73
N PHE A 6 -0.70 -9.26 4.60
CA PHE A 6 0.07 -8.84 3.43
C PHE A 6 0.44 -7.35 3.44
N TYR A 7 -0.20 -6.54 4.30
CA TYR A 7 0.11 -5.13 4.44
C TYR A 7 1.16 -4.90 5.52
N ILE A 8 2.11 -4.03 5.22
CA ILE A 8 3.01 -3.42 6.20
C ILE A 8 2.38 -2.09 6.57
N GLU A 9 2.18 -1.86 7.84
CA GLU A 9 1.72 -0.56 8.34
C GLU A 9 2.76 0.51 7.99
N VAL A 10 2.29 1.59 7.39
CA VAL A 10 3.13 2.75 7.09
C VAL A 10 3.15 3.63 8.33
N PRO A 11 4.33 3.99 8.88
CA PRO A 11 4.40 4.90 10.01
C PRO A 11 3.80 6.26 9.68
N GLU A 12 3.08 6.85 10.64
CA GLU A 12 2.45 8.15 10.51
C GLU A 12 3.47 9.24 10.14
N GLU A 13 4.66 9.22 10.75
CA GLU A 13 5.77 10.12 10.45
C GLU A 13 6.21 10.08 8.98
N PHE A 14 6.02 8.94 8.30
CA PHE A 14 6.31 8.82 6.88
C PHE A 14 5.23 9.50 6.02
N ILE A 15 3.98 9.45 6.48
CA ILE A 15 2.82 10.07 5.79
C ILE A 15 2.81 11.58 6.00
N GLU A 16 3.25 12.05 7.16
CA GLU A 16 3.32 13.47 7.49
C GLU A 16 4.45 14.21 6.76
N ASP A 17 5.44 13.50 6.24
CA ASP A 17 6.55 14.11 5.49
C ASP A 17 6.15 14.34 4.02
N ASP A 18 5.88 15.59 3.66
CA ASP A 18 5.52 16.02 2.31
C ASP A 18 6.53 15.56 1.24
N PHE A 19 7.80 15.40 1.60
CA PHE A 19 8.82 14.93 0.67
C PHE A 19 8.51 13.51 0.18
N ASN A 20 8.03 12.64 1.06
CA ASN A 20 7.64 11.28 0.73
C ASN A 20 6.40 11.24 -0.17
N LEU A 21 5.56 12.29 -0.11
CA LEU A 21 4.30 12.37 -0.84
C LEU A 21 4.38 13.21 -2.12
N THR A 22 5.57 13.71 -2.48
CA THR A 22 5.77 14.59 -3.63
C THR A 22 5.11 14.03 -4.90
N GLY A 23 4.29 14.86 -5.56
CA GLY A 23 3.62 14.54 -6.82
C GLY A 23 2.35 13.71 -6.70
N LEU A 24 1.99 13.17 -5.52
CA LEU A 24 0.75 12.41 -5.35
C LEU A 24 -0.48 13.32 -5.44
N SER A 25 -0.39 14.57 -5.00
CA SER A 25 -1.46 15.56 -5.11
C SER A 25 -1.90 15.85 -6.56
N ALA A 26 -1.02 15.63 -7.53
CA ALA A 26 -1.34 15.80 -8.95
C ALA A 26 -2.07 14.57 -9.55
N ILE A 27 -2.04 13.43 -8.87
CA ILE A 27 -2.58 12.15 -9.37
C ILE A 27 -3.89 11.80 -8.68
N VAL A 28 -4.00 12.12 -7.37
CA VAL A 28 -5.14 11.71 -6.54
C VAL A 28 -6.10 12.88 -6.36
N PRO A 29 -7.36 12.77 -6.81
CA PRO A 29 -8.40 13.73 -6.50
C PRO A 29 -8.68 13.78 -4.99
N TYR A 30 -9.16 14.93 -4.48
CA TYR A 30 -9.46 15.12 -3.06
C TYR A 30 -8.27 14.77 -2.15
N TYR A 31 -7.05 15.10 -2.62
CA TYR A 31 -5.81 14.71 -1.97
C TYR A 31 -5.74 15.11 -0.49
N GLN A 32 -6.12 16.36 -0.17
CA GLN A 32 -6.04 16.84 1.21
C GLN A 32 -7.06 16.13 2.11
N GLU A 33 -8.28 15.98 1.64
CA GLU A 33 -9.34 15.26 2.36
C GLU A 33 -8.99 13.77 2.52
N ALA A 34 -8.30 13.21 1.53
CA ALA A 34 -7.81 11.82 1.58
C ALA A 34 -6.70 11.65 2.63
N ILE A 35 -5.75 12.60 2.73
CA ILE A 35 -4.72 12.61 3.79
C ILE A 35 -5.36 12.78 5.17
N ASP A 36 -6.26 13.76 5.32
CA ASP A 36 -6.98 14.02 6.57
C ASP A 36 -7.72 12.73 7.04
N MET A 37 -8.32 11.99 6.10
CA MET A 37 -8.99 10.71 6.38
C MET A 37 -8.01 9.59 6.76
N ILE A 38 -6.84 9.51 6.11
CA ILE A 38 -5.82 8.49 6.40
C ILE A 38 -5.21 8.71 7.79
N LEU A 39 -4.99 9.97 8.18
CA LEU A 39 -4.40 10.37 9.46
C LEU A 39 -5.45 10.53 10.57
N ASP A 40 -6.74 10.23 10.29
CA ASP A 40 -7.85 10.38 11.24
C ASP A 40 -7.92 11.80 11.85
N ILE A 41 -7.60 12.80 11.04
CA ILE A 41 -7.65 14.22 11.44
C ILE A 41 -9.10 14.67 11.38
N GLU A 42 -9.70 14.85 12.56
CA GLU A 42 -11.03 15.48 12.66
C GLU A 42 -10.95 16.92 12.14
N SER A 43 -11.73 17.24 11.12
CA SER A 43 -11.93 18.63 10.71
C SER A 43 -12.71 19.32 11.84
N GLU A 44 -12.02 20.11 12.67
CA GLU A 44 -12.65 20.93 13.68
C GLU A 44 -13.73 21.80 13.00
N GLU A 45 -15.00 21.51 13.32
CA GLU A 45 -16.09 22.43 13.07
C GLU A 45 -15.86 23.65 13.96
N THR A 46 -15.14 24.64 13.45
CA THR A 46 -15.08 25.95 14.10
C THR A 46 -16.45 26.60 13.98
N HIS A 47 -17.32 26.32 14.94
CA HIS A 47 -18.39 27.23 15.31
C HIS A 47 -17.73 28.44 15.96
N ASP A 48 -17.39 29.44 15.18
CA ASP A 48 -17.36 30.80 15.73
C ASP A 48 -17.44 31.88 14.64
N ASP A 49 -18.40 32.71 14.90
CA ASP A 49 -18.61 34.12 14.59
C ASP A 49 -18.04 34.78 13.31
N LYS A 50 -19.02 35.34 12.65
CA LYS A 50 -19.09 36.45 11.68
C LYS A 50 -17.84 37.34 11.56
N ASP A 51 -17.63 37.68 10.29
CA ASP A 51 -16.89 38.83 9.78
C ASP A 51 -15.38 38.66 9.58
N THR A 52 -15.02 37.99 8.45
CA THR A 52 -14.09 38.58 7.48
C THR A 52 -14.11 37.75 6.19
N ALA A 53 -14.52 38.39 5.11
CA ALA A 53 -14.46 37.85 3.76
C ALA A 53 -13.02 37.62 3.33
N LYS A 54 -12.63 36.34 3.16
CA LYS A 54 -11.63 35.89 2.19
C LYS A 54 -11.88 34.42 1.88
N ASP A 55 -12.04 34.14 0.59
CA ASP A 55 -12.26 32.85 -0.04
C ASP A 55 -11.36 31.73 0.51
N ASN A 56 -11.88 30.89 1.36
CA ASN A 56 -11.46 29.52 1.55
C ASN A 56 -12.64 28.78 2.22
N LYS A 57 -13.76 28.66 1.48
CA LYS A 57 -14.78 27.68 1.83
C LYS A 57 -14.15 26.31 1.60
N LYS A 58 -13.60 25.69 2.65
CA LYS A 58 -13.34 24.24 2.68
C LYS A 58 -14.72 23.61 2.38
N SER A 59 -14.94 23.23 1.14
CA SER A 59 -16.18 22.58 0.71
C SER A 59 -16.23 21.25 1.46
N TRP A 60 -17.25 21.08 2.31
CA TRP A 60 -17.48 19.78 2.94
C TRP A 60 -17.72 18.75 1.83
N VAL A 61 -16.84 17.80 1.71
CA VAL A 61 -16.94 16.68 0.76
C VAL A 61 -17.44 15.47 1.52
N ASP A 62 -18.45 14.79 0.97
CA ASP A 62 -18.99 13.57 1.57
C ASP A 62 -17.87 12.55 1.76
N PRO A 63 -17.64 12.03 2.99
CA PRO A 63 -16.63 10.98 3.27
C PRO A 63 -16.71 9.79 2.33
N ASN A 64 -17.92 9.36 1.93
CA ASN A 64 -18.11 8.27 0.97
C ASN A 64 -17.53 8.60 -0.42
N THR A 65 -17.42 9.87 -0.77
CA THR A 65 -16.80 10.31 -2.02
C THR A 65 -15.27 10.29 -1.91
N VAL A 66 -14.73 10.57 -0.73
CA VAL A 66 -13.28 10.64 -0.48
C VAL A 66 -12.66 9.26 -0.26
N GLU A 67 -13.38 8.34 0.39
CA GLU A 67 -12.90 7.02 0.78
C GLU A 67 -12.17 6.25 -0.34
N PRO A 68 -12.70 6.15 -1.58
CA PRO A 68 -11.99 5.46 -2.66
C PRO A 68 -10.64 6.10 -3.00
N TYR A 69 -10.54 7.42 -2.88
CA TYR A 69 -9.30 8.16 -3.13
C TYR A 69 -8.32 8.04 -1.96
N ALA A 70 -8.81 7.96 -0.72
CA ALA A 70 -7.99 7.67 0.45
C ALA A 70 -7.38 6.27 0.36
N ILE A 71 -8.14 5.26 -0.04
CA ILE A 71 -7.64 3.91 -0.30
C ILE A 71 -6.57 3.92 -1.39
N MET A 72 -6.83 4.59 -2.52
CA MET A 72 -5.88 4.73 -3.62
C MET A 72 -4.60 5.45 -3.15
N LEU A 73 -4.74 6.55 -2.42
CA LEU A 73 -3.61 7.32 -1.91
C LEU A 73 -2.76 6.51 -0.95
N TYR A 74 -3.41 5.81 0.00
CA TYR A 74 -2.69 4.94 0.94
C TYR A 74 -1.91 3.83 0.22
N GLY A 75 -2.48 3.22 -0.83
CA GLY A 75 -1.78 2.24 -1.66
C GLY A 75 -0.51 2.80 -2.31
N LEU A 76 -0.57 4.02 -2.84
CA LEU A 76 0.59 4.70 -3.43
C LEU A 76 1.66 5.06 -2.38
N ILE A 77 1.24 5.51 -1.20
CA ILE A 77 2.13 5.80 -0.06
C ILE A 77 2.80 4.50 0.41
N HIS A 78 2.02 3.44 0.59
CA HIS A 78 2.51 2.12 0.99
C HIS A 78 3.57 1.59 0.00
N GLN A 79 3.33 1.72 -1.30
CA GLN A 79 4.30 1.36 -2.33
C GLN A 79 5.63 2.09 -2.15
N ARG A 80 5.60 3.41 -1.91
CA ARG A 80 6.81 4.20 -1.66
C ARG A 80 7.52 3.79 -0.38
N TYR A 81 6.76 3.54 0.69
CA TYR A 81 7.32 3.11 1.96
C TYR A 81 8.04 1.76 1.83
N LEU A 82 7.46 0.80 1.09
CA LEU A 82 8.09 -0.50 0.86
C LEU A 82 9.48 -0.41 0.22
N LEU A 83 9.74 0.64 -0.57
CA LEU A 83 11.05 0.87 -1.20
C LEU A 83 12.07 1.52 -0.26
N THR A 84 11.65 1.97 0.92
CA THR A 84 12.56 2.50 1.92
C THR A 84 13.37 1.39 2.58
N ARG A 85 14.50 1.75 3.18
CA ARG A 85 15.33 0.81 3.94
C ARG A 85 14.54 0.10 5.05
N ASN A 86 13.64 0.82 5.72
CA ASN A 86 12.80 0.27 6.78
C ASN A 86 11.75 -0.69 6.23
N GLY A 87 11.03 -0.30 5.17
CA GLY A 87 10.05 -1.14 4.50
C GLY A 87 10.66 -2.45 4.00
N LEU A 88 11.80 -2.37 3.31
CA LEU A 88 12.54 -3.54 2.84
C LEU A 88 12.98 -4.47 3.99
N ARG A 89 13.43 -3.90 5.12
CA ARG A 89 13.81 -4.69 6.30
C ARG A 89 12.62 -5.45 6.88
N VAL A 90 11.48 -4.79 7.01
CA VAL A 90 10.24 -5.43 7.53
C VAL A 90 9.78 -6.53 6.59
N MET A 91 9.83 -6.29 5.27
CA MET A 91 9.51 -7.32 4.26
C MET A 91 10.43 -8.52 4.34
N ALA A 92 11.75 -8.31 4.44
CA ALA A 92 12.72 -9.38 4.58
C ALA A 92 12.48 -10.20 5.86
N GLN A 93 12.15 -9.56 6.96
CA GLN A 93 11.81 -10.23 8.22
C GLN A 93 10.54 -11.08 8.07
N ARG A 94 9.47 -10.53 7.45
CA ARG A 94 8.23 -11.26 7.21
C ARG A 94 8.44 -12.47 6.28
N TYR A 95 9.25 -12.29 5.25
CA TYR A 95 9.66 -13.37 4.36
C TYR A 95 10.39 -14.48 5.12
N SER A 96 11.38 -14.14 5.93
CA SER A 96 12.13 -15.10 6.74
C SER A 96 11.27 -15.85 7.76
N ASN A 97 10.19 -15.22 8.23
CA ASN A 97 9.22 -15.81 9.15
C ASN A 97 8.10 -16.58 8.44
N GLU A 98 8.18 -16.77 7.12
CA GLU A 98 7.18 -17.45 6.29
C GLU A 98 5.75 -16.84 6.40
N HIS A 99 5.63 -15.54 6.74
CA HIS A 99 4.33 -14.89 6.93
C HIS A 99 3.46 -14.90 5.68
N PHE A 100 4.06 -14.97 4.51
CA PHE A 100 3.34 -15.03 3.23
C PHE A 100 3.06 -16.46 2.75
N GLY A 101 3.50 -17.47 3.55
CA GLY A 101 3.39 -18.88 3.21
C GLY A 101 4.59 -19.41 2.44
N THR A 102 4.44 -20.62 1.93
CA THR A 102 5.51 -21.35 1.25
C THR A 102 5.07 -21.85 -0.11
N CYS A 103 6.03 -22.09 -1.00
CA CYS A 103 5.79 -22.61 -2.33
C CYS A 103 5.06 -23.96 -2.30
N PRO A 104 3.98 -24.13 -3.10
CA PRO A 104 3.22 -25.38 -3.15
C PRO A 104 3.96 -26.49 -3.91
N ARG A 105 5.05 -26.18 -4.62
CA ARG A 105 5.82 -27.14 -5.40
C ARG A 105 6.70 -28.02 -4.49
N VAL A 106 6.53 -29.33 -4.57
CA VAL A 106 7.25 -30.31 -3.71
C VAL A 106 8.76 -30.13 -3.75
N TYR A 107 9.34 -29.92 -4.94
CA TYR A 107 10.78 -29.78 -5.12
C TYR A 107 11.36 -28.43 -4.69
N CYS A 108 10.52 -27.47 -4.26
CA CYS A 108 10.97 -26.22 -3.66
C CYS A 108 11.22 -26.33 -2.14
N TYR A 109 10.97 -27.50 -1.55
CA TYR A 109 11.22 -27.78 -0.14
C TYR A 109 10.66 -26.72 0.79
N ARG A 110 9.40 -26.27 0.53
CA ARG A 110 8.74 -25.20 1.29
C ARG A 110 9.47 -23.86 1.26
N CYS A 111 10.11 -23.52 0.15
CA CYS A 111 10.71 -22.21 -0.02
C CYS A 111 9.67 -21.11 0.29
N PRO A 112 9.98 -20.15 1.17
CA PRO A 112 9.09 -19.02 1.42
C PRO A 112 8.75 -18.26 0.13
N VAL A 113 7.56 -17.70 0.06
CA VAL A 113 7.09 -16.92 -1.10
C VAL A 113 6.95 -15.44 -0.76
N ILE A 114 6.98 -14.59 -1.79
CA ILE A 114 6.90 -13.15 -1.67
C ILE A 114 5.64 -12.68 -2.41
N PRO A 115 4.76 -11.87 -1.78
CA PRO A 115 3.66 -11.27 -2.50
C PRO A 115 4.17 -10.25 -3.51
N CYS A 116 3.64 -10.27 -4.72
CA CYS A 116 4.02 -9.34 -5.80
C CYS A 116 2.84 -9.01 -6.70
N GLY A 117 2.91 -7.87 -7.38
CA GLY A 117 2.09 -7.54 -8.53
C GLY A 117 2.76 -8.05 -9.81
N ARG A 118 1.99 -8.29 -10.84
CA ARG A 118 2.49 -8.65 -12.16
C ARG A 118 2.47 -7.45 -13.12
N TYR A 119 1.70 -6.44 -12.79
CA TYR A 119 1.50 -5.24 -13.60
C TYR A 119 1.57 -3.98 -12.74
N ASP A 120 2.10 -2.91 -13.31
CA ASP A 120 2.16 -1.58 -12.68
C ASP A 120 0.84 -0.78 -12.78
N GLU A 121 -0.22 -1.39 -13.31
CA GLU A 121 -1.52 -0.77 -13.48
C GLU A 121 -2.48 -1.20 -12.37
N ILE A 122 -3.12 -0.23 -11.71
CA ILE A 122 -4.14 -0.49 -10.66
C ILE A 122 -5.33 -1.25 -11.26
N GLY A 123 -5.84 -2.25 -10.54
CA GLY A 123 -7.03 -3.01 -10.91
C GLY A 123 -6.83 -4.01 -12.06
N LYS A 124 -5.61 -4.18 -12.56
CA LYS A 124 -5.35 -5.09 -13.69
C LYS A 124 -5.26 -6.55 -13.29
N GLU A 125 -4.63 -6.84 -12.17
CA GLU A 125 -4.51 -8.19 -11.62
C GLU A 125 -4.36 -8.16 -10.10
N SER A 126 -4.92 -9.17 -9.43
CA SER A 126 -4.74 -9.35 -7.99
C SER A 126 -3.31 -9.80 -7.65
N VAL A 127 -2.93 -9.65 -6.37
CA VAL A 127 -1.63 -10.06 -5.85
C VAL A 127 -1.32 -11.53 -6.18
N ARG A 128 -0.06 -11.81 -6.51
CA ARG A 128 0.50 -13.14 -6.72
C ARG A 128 1.55 -13.44 -5.65
N LEU A 129 1.92 -14.70 -5.53
CA LEU A 129 2.98 -15.17 -4.66
C LEU A 129 4.15 -15.65 -5.52
N TYR A 130 5.26 -14.95 -5.46
CA TYR A 130 6.49 -15.31 -6.19
C TYR A 130 7.34 -16.26 -5.36
N CYS A 131 7.79 -17.36 -5.97
CA CYS A 131 8.75 -18.28 -5.37
C CYS A 131 10.13 -18.05 -5.96
N PRO A 132 11.15 -17.63 -5.16
CA PRO A 132 12.50 -17.40 -5.68
C PRO A 132 13.26 -18.71 -6.02
N SER A 133 12.78 -19.86 -5.56
CA SER A 133 13.39 -21.16 -5.89
C SER A 133 13.02 -21.65 -7.28
N CYS A 134 11.73 -21.62 -7.65
CA CYS A 134 11.29 -22.08 -8.98
C CYS A 134 11.00 -20.94 -9.95
N LEU A 135 11.10 -19.68 -9.51
CA LEU A 135 10.87 -18.47 -10.29
C LEU A 135 9.44 -18.37 -10.87
N ASP A 136 8.49 -19.01 -10.20
CA ASP A 136 7.10 -19.11 -10.64
C ASP A 136 6.15 -18.28 -9.78
N LEU A 137 5.00 -17.89 -10.34
CA LEU A 137 3.96 -17.10 -9.67
C LEU A 137 2.75 -17.98 -9.35
N TYR A 138 2.28 -17.91 -8.11
CA TYR A 138 1.16 -18.67 -7.61
C TYR A 138 0.00 -17.76 -7.19
N CYS A 139 -1.23 -18.25 -7.33
CA CYS A 139 -2.38 -17.59 -6.73
C CYS A 139 -2.33 -17.79 -5.20
N PRO A 140 -2.65 -16.75 -4.42
CA PRO A 140 -2.83 -16.90 -2.99
C PRO A 140 -3.91 -17.96 -2.67
N PRO A 141 -3.74 -18.77 -1.61
CA PRO A 141 -4.66 -19.86 -1.30
C PRO A 141 -6.02 -19.38 -0.79
N THR A 142 -6.13 -18.13 -0.34
CA THR A 142 -7.34 -17.59 0.26
C THR A 142 -8.02 -16.63 -0.71
N SER A 143 -9.34 -16.74 -0.87
CA SER A 143 -10.14 -15.86 -1.76
C SER A 143 -10.02 -14.37 -1.40
N ILE A 144 -9.91 -14.04 -0.10
CA ILE A 144 -9.71 -12.66 0.36
C ILE A 144 -8.43 -12.06 -0.20
N LEU A 145 -7.35 -12.84 -0.27
CA LEU A 145 -6.06 -12.39 -0.81
C LEU A 145 -6.10 -12.24 -2.34
N GLN A 146 -7.01 -12.95 -3.00
CA GLN A 146 -7.20 -12.85 -4.45
C GLN A 146 -7.94 -11.57 -4.88
N THR A 147 -8.58 -10.87 -3.94
CA THR A 147 -9.24 -9.57 -4.19
C THR A 147 -8.32 -8.38 -4.03
N ILE A 148 -7.13 -8.58 -3.46
CA ILE A 148 -6.15 -7.50 -3.24
C ILE A 148 -5.46 -7.14 -4.57
N ASP A 149 -5.44 -5.86 -4.91
CA ASP A 149 -4.75 -5.37 -6.10
C ASP A 149 -3.24 -5.60 -5.99
N GLY A 150 -2.65 -6.14 -7.05
CA GLY A 150 -1.22 -6.41 -7.13
C GLY A 150 -0.36 -5.14 -7.08
N LYS A 151 -0.85 -4.01 -7.64
CA LYS A 151 -0.10 -2.74 -7.65
C LYS A 151 -0.03 -2.09 -6.28
N GLU A 152 -1.09 -2.15 -5.49
CA GLU A 152 -1.10 -1.57 -4.14
C GLU A 152 0.00 -2.17 -3.25
N LYS A 153 0.56 -3.32 -3.62
CA LYS A 153 1.62 -4.00 -2.87
C LYS A 153 3.03 -3.52 -3.21
N GLY A 154 3.22 -2.74 -4.27
CA GLY A 154 4.51 -2.11 -4.62
C GLY A 154 5.71 -3.05 -4.74
N LEU A 155 5.46 -4.33 -4.99
CA LEU A 155 6.46 -5.38 -4.85
C LEU A 155 7.27 -5.69 -6.11
N ASP A 156 6.92 -5.09 -7.26
CA ASP A 156 7.65 -5.34 -8.51
C ASP A 156 9.12 -4.93 -8.38
N SER A 157 9.37 -3.81 -7.69
CA SER A 157 10.72 -3.32 -7.40
C SER A 157 11.44 -4.16 -6.33
N PHE A 158 10.71 -4.82 -5.42
CA PHE A 158 11.30 -5.71 -4.42
C PHE A 158 11.85 -7.00 -5.07
N ILE A 159 11.13 -7.58 -6.02
CA ILE A 159 11.59 -8.77 -6.76
C ILE A 159 12.89 -8.47 -7.51
N VAL A 160 12.98 -7.31 -8.17
CA VAL A 160 14.21 -6.89 -8.86
C VAL A 160 15.38 -6.74 -7.88
N SER A 161 15.14 -6.19 -6.68
CA SER A 161 16.18 -6.01 -5.66
C SER A 161 16.70 -7.35 -5.10
N VAL A 162 15.81 -8.33 -4.91
CA VAL A 162 16.19 -9.66 -4.41
C VAL A 162 16.99 -10.45 -5.46
N GLN A 163 16.65 -10.30 -6.74
CA GLN A 163 17.38 -10.97 -7.83
C GLN A 163 18.83 -10.49 -8.02
N HIS A 164 19.16 -9.26 -7.59
CA HIS A 164 20.52 -8.70 -7.70
C HIS A 164 21.38 -8.93 -6.45
N SER A 165 20.86 -9.60 -5.44
CA SER A 165 21.56 -9.84 -4.16
C SER A 165 22.08 -11.28 -4.01
N TYR A 166 22.02 -12.10 -5.08
CA TYR A 166 22.58 -13.46 -5.14
C TYR A 166 23.63 -13.58 -6.24
#